data_fd072294863644c1ba2e24a72eb002bf
#
_entry.id   fd072294863644c1ba2e24a72eb002bf
#
_cell.length_a   1.000
_cell.length_b   1.000
_cell.length_c   1.000
_cell.angle_alpha   90.00
_cell.angle_beta   90.00
_cell.angle_gamma   90.00
#
_symmetry.space_group_name_H-M   'P 1'
#
loop_
_entity.id
_entity.type
_entity.pdbx_description
1 polymer ?
#
loop_
_entity_poly.entity_id
_entity_poly.type
_entity_poly.pdbx_seq_one_letter_code
_entity_poly.pdbx_strand_id
1 'polypeptide(L)'
;VILMTAVLATAAGAADTPPAIGTILKKLEANYRMASDVKAQVALTQQKAGQGVKAIEMQYYRRDRDNTFVIVMTAPEAEKGNGYLRVGDNFWMYRRNTRTFQHINRDESIGGTDARGDDFETRNLTELYEGAKGPDGGEIISQEMLGKIPTWKFEVTAKVNDVDYPKKIYWTQKDNDLLLKEEAYSSSGTLMQTAYYLKYTQVKGRYVPVRQMFIDEFEKGNKTIVDLSNIVPEKLDDAIFTKAYLENLSK
;
A
#
# COMPACT_ATOMS: atom_id res chain seq x y z
N VAL A 1 -32.44 60.35 8.08
CA VAL A 1 -31.81 59.31 7.29
C VAL A 1 -30.87 58.57 8.24
N ILE A 2 -31.27 57.38 8.66
CA ILE A 2 -30.46 56.51 9.55
C ILE A 2 -29.75 55.52 8.64
N LEU A 3 -28.42 55.66 8.58
CA LEU A 3 -27.54 54.70 7.87
C LEU A 3 -27.34 53.45 8.76
N MET A 4 -27.90 52.35 8.36
CA MET A 4 -27.74 51.04 9.01
C MET A 4 -26.53 50.32 8.35
N THR A 5 -25.36 50.37 9.02
CA THR A 5 -24.16 49.63 8.59
C THR A 5 -24.34 48.13 8.95
N ALA A 6 -24.54 47.30 7.93
CA ALA A 6 -24.53 45.86 8.10
C ALA A 6 -23.09 45.36 8.28
N VAL A 7 -22.77 44.86 9.46
CA VAL A 7 -21.53 44.15 9.74
C VAL A 7 -21.70 42.71 9.23
N LEU A 8 -21.07 42.41 8.10
CA LEU A 8 -20.91 40.99 7.67
C LEU A 8 -19.91 40.32 8.61
N ALA A 9 -20.39 39.53 9.54
CA ALA A 9 -19.56 38.58 10.29
C ALA A 9 -19.17 37.45 9.36
N THR A 10 -17.93 37.43 8.87
CA THR A 10 -17.33 36.27 8.25
C THR A 10 -17.15 35.24 9.35
N ALA A 11 -17.95 34.15 9.33
CA ALA A 11 -17.71 32.98 10.15
C ALA A 11 -16.41 32.35 9.65
N ALA A 12 -15.31 32.64 10.34
CA ALA A 12 -14.09 31.86 10.24
C ALA A 12 -14.43 30.46 10.80
N GLY A 13 -14.62 29.49 9.92
CA GLY A 13 -14.79 28.10 10.33
C GLY A 13 -13.61 27.75 11.24
N ALA A 14 -13.89 27.26 12.44
CA ALA A 14 -12.86 26.78 13.35
C ALA A 14 -12.02 25.73 12.58
N ALA A 15 -10.73 26.00 12.43
CA ALA A 15 -9.82 25.04 11.83
C ALA A 15 -9.79 23.82 12.76
N ASP A 16 -10.19 22.65 12.23
CA ASP A 16 -10.14 21.41 13.00
C ASP A 16 -8.73 21.18 13.52
N THR A 17 -8.59 20.92 14.80
CA THR A 17 -7.29 20.57 15.38
C THR A 17 -6.84 19.24 14.79
N PRO A 18 -5.64 19.15 14.20
CA PRO A 18 -5.13 17.91 13.66
C PRO A 18 -5.04 16.83 14.75
N PRO A 19 -5.46 15.57 14.46
CA PRO A 19 -5.22 14.46 15.36
C PRO A 19 -3.72 14.14 15.41
N ALA A 20 -3.24 13.52 16.50
CA ALA A 20 -1.88 13.02 16.57
C ALA A 20 -1.62 11.99 15.45
N ILE A 21 -0.48 12.06 14.78
CA ILE A 21 -0.12 11.17 13.65
C ILE A 21 -0.19 9.71 14.08
N GLY A 22 0.32 9.37 15.28
CA GLY A 22 0.23 8.00 15.81
C GLY A 22 -1.21 7.47 15.92
N THR A 23 -2.20 8.34 16.14
CA THR A 23 -3.62 7.95 16.14
C THR A 23 -4.10 7.64 14.72
N ILE A 24 -3.70 8.44 13.72
CA ILE A 24 -4.03 8.18 12.31
C ILE A 24 -3.42 6.85 11.86
N LEU A 25 -2.14 6.61 12.17
CA LEU A 25 -1.46 5.35 11.80
C LEU A 25 -2.17 4.12 12.38
N LYS A 26 -2.58 4.15 13.66
CA LYS A 26 -3.37 3.07 14.28
C LYS A 26 -4.71 2.82 13.58
N LYS A 27 -5.38 3.89 13.15
CA LYS A 27 -6.65 3.76 12.41
C LYS A 27 -6.43 3.19 11.01
N LEU A 28 -5.35 3.59 10.32
CA LEU A 28 -4.96 2.98 9.05
C LEU A 28 -4.74 1.47 9.20
N GLU A 29 -3.95 1.05 10.19
CA GLU A 29 -3.74 -0.37 10.49
C GLU A 29 -5.08 -1.11 10.73
N ALA A 30 -5.94 -0.54 11.58
CA ALA A 30 -7.23 -1.13 11.90
C ALA A 30 -8.16 -1.22 10.68
N ASN A 31 -8.11 -0.25 9.76
CA ASN A 31 -8.93 -0.23 8.55
C ASN A 31 -8.57 -1.36 7.58
N TYR A 32 -7.28 -1.70 7.46
CA TYR A 32 -6.80 -2.63 6.43
C TYR A 32 -6.54 -4.05 6.92
N ARG A 33 -6.49 -4.25 8.25
CA ARG A 33 -6.24 -5.57 8.83
C ARG A 33 -7.46 -6.47 8.72
N MET A 34 -7.29 -7.61 8.04
CA MET A 34 -8.33 -8.62 7.89
C MET A 34 -8.35 -9.58 9.07
N ALA A 35 -9.55 -9.86 9.61
CA ALA A 35 -9.72 -10.84 10.70
C ALA A 35 -9.72 -12.29 10.19
N SER A 36 -9.97 -12.52 8.90
CA SER A 36 -9.94 -13.83 8.24
C SER A 36 -8.87 -13.84 7.17
N ASP A 37 -8.46 -15.04 6.75
CA ASP A 37 -7.64 -15.18 5.56
C ASP A 37 -8.44 -14.68 4.34
N VAL A 38 -7.73 -14.30 3.27
CA VAL A 38 -8.33 -13.74 2.06
C VAL A 38 -7.73 -14.41 0.84
N LYS A 39 -8.60 -14.75 -0.11
CA LYS A 39 -8.24 -15.11 -1.48
C LYS A 39 -8.72 -14.02 -2.41
N ALA A 40 -7.89 -13.60 -3.36
CA ALA A 40 -8.26 -12.59 -4.35
C ALA A 40 -7.52 -12.82 -5.68
N GLN A 41 -8.06 -12.28 -6.76
CA GLN A 41 -7.35 -12.14 -8.02
C GLN A 41 -6.73 -10.75 -8.10
N VAL A 42 -5.50 -10.67 -8.60
CA VAL A 42 -4.76 -9.43 -8.81
C VAL A 42 -4.34 -9.32 -10.26
N ALA A 43 -4.62 -8.17 -10.86
CA ALA A 43 -4.11 -7.79 -12.17
C ALA A 43 -3.15 -6.62 -12.02
N LEU A 44 -1.93 -6.77 -12.53
CA LEU A 44 -0.94 -5.69 -12.65
C LEU A 44 -0.87 -5.24 -14.09
N THR A 45 -1.01 -3.94 -14.32
CA THR A 45 -0.79 -3.32 -15.63
C THR A 45 0.33 -2.31 -15.51
N GLN A 46 1.51 -2.69 -15.98
CA GLN A 46 2.68 -1.82 -15.98
C GLN A 46 2.84 -1.14 -17.33
N GLN A 47 3.04 0.16 -17.31
CA GLN A 47 3.49 0.95 -18.43
C GLN A 47 4.93 1.40 -18.16
N LYS A 48 5.87 1.04 -19.05
CA LYS A 48 7.25 1.56 -19.04
C LYS A 48 7.48 2.48 -20.23
N ALA A 49 8.16 3.59 -19.97
CA ALA A 49 8.53 4.54 -21.02
C ALA A 49 9.34 3.83 -22.12
N GLY A 50 8.87 3.91 -23.35
CA GLY A 50 9.53 3.30 -24.52
C GLY A 50 9.46 1.77 -24.63
N GLN A 51 8.83 1.05 -23.68
CA GLN A 51 8.78 -0.42 -23.67
C GLN A 51 7.35 -0.99 -23.83
N GLY A 52 6.32 -0.11 -23.85
CA GLY A 52 4.94 -0.56 -24.00
C GLY A 52 4.27 -0.92 -22.68
N VAL A 53 3.25 -1.79 -22.76
CA VAL A 53 2.42 -2.21 -21.62
C VAL A 53 2.65 -3.69 -21.36
N LYS A 54 2.91 -4.03 -20.09
CA LYS A 54 2.99 -5.40 -19.58
C LYS A 54 1.79 -5.66 -18.67
N ALA A 55 1.09 -6.78 -18.91
CA ALA A 55 0.00 -7.23 -18.04
C ALA A 55 0.38 -8.55 -17.38
N ILE A 56 0.12 -8.65 -16.07
CA ILE A 56 0.36 -9.85 -15.26
C ILE A 56 -0.92 -10.12 -14.47
N GLU A 57 -1.37 -11.37 -14.44
CA GLU A 57 -2.47 -11.82 -13.59
C GLU A 57 -1.97 -12.81 -12.55
N MET A 58 -2.52 -12.73 -11.35
CA MET A 58 -2.09 -13.52 -10.22
C MET A 58 -3.26 -13.96 -9.36
N GLN A 59 -3.13 -15.12 -8.73
CA GLN A 59 -3.92 -15.52 -7.59
C GLN A 59 -3.16 -15.09 -6.32
N TYR A 60 -3.84 -14.40 -5.43
CA TYR A 60 -3.32 -13.89 -4.18
C TYR A 60 -4.02 -14.54 -2.99
N TYR A 61 -3.24 -15.02 -2.02
CA TYR A 61 -3.69 -15.58 -0.75
C TYR A 61 -3.01 -14.82 0.37
N ARG A 62 -3.77 -14.31 1.33
CA ARG A 62 -3.27 -13.45 2.41
C ARG A 62 -3.78 -13.91 3.76
N ARG A 63 -2.89 -13.86 4.75
CA ARG A 63 -3.16 -14.23 6.14
C ARG A 63 -2.47 -13.21 7.07
N ASP A 64 -3.24 -12.29 7.62
CA ASP A 64 -2.69 -11.16 8.40
C ASP A 64 -2.23 -11.54 9.80
N ARG A 65 -2.76 -12.62 10.38
CA ARG A 65 -2.43 -13.03 11.76
C ARG A 65 -0.96 -13.38 11.97
N ASP A 66 -0.28 -13.82 10.93
CA ASP A 66 1.13 -14.25 10.95
C ASP A 66 1.95 -13.60 9.83
N ASN A 67 1.44 -12.52 9.25
CA ASN A 67 2.08 -11.78 8.15
C ASN A 67 2.55 -12.70 7.01
N THR A 68 1.64 -13.54 6.53
CA THR A 68 1.92 -14.54 5.50
C THR A 68 1.09 -14.28 4.26
N PHE A 69 1.71 -14.38 3.10
CA PHE A 69 1.00 -14.38 1.82
C PHE A 69 1.64 -15.30 0.79
N VAL A 70 0.82 -15.69 -0.19
CA VAL A 70 1.25 -16.41 -1.39
C VAL A 70 0.69 -15.70 -2.61
N ILE A 71 1.54 -15.49 -3.60
CA ILE A 71 1.18 -15.03 -4.94
C ILE A 71 1.54 -16.13 -5.93
N VAL A 72 0.60 -16.47 -6.83
CA VAL A 72 0.82 -17.41 -7.92
C VAL A 72 0.50 -16.72 -9.23
N MET A 73 1.45 -16.58 -10.12
CA MET A 73 1.22 -16.00 -11.43
C MET A 73 0.36 -16.92 -12.30
N THR A 74 -0.68 -16.38 -12.89
CA THR A 74 -1.64 -17.09 -13.75
C THR A 74 -1.54 -16.65 -15.21
N ALA A 75 -1.06 -15.45 -15.49
CA ALA A 75 -0.75 -14.91 -16.80
C ALA A 75 0.40 -13.89 -16.74
N PRO A 76 1.16 -13.68 -17.82
CA PRO A 76 1.13 -14.41 -19.11
C PRO A 76 1.63 -15.84 -19.01
N GLU A 77 1.44 -16.66 -20.03
CA GLU A 77 1.81 -18.10 -20.01
C GLU A 77 3.29 -18.32 -19.68
N ALA A 78 4.18 -17.41 -20.11
CA ALA A 78 5.61 -17.48 -19.79
C ALA A 78 5.93 -17.34 -18.29
N GLU A 79 5.07 -16.70 -17.52
CA GLU A 79 5.23 -16.46 -16.08
C GLU A 79 4.36 -17.40 -15.23
N LYS A 80 3.42 -18.09 -15.85
CA LYS A 80 2.44 -18.93 -15.19
C LYS A 80 3.09 -20.01 -14.32
N GLY A 81 2.67 -20.07 -13.06
CA GLY A 81 3.20 -21.00 -12.06
C GLY A 81 4.47 -20.50 -11.36
N ASN A 82 5.07 -19.37 -11.79
CA ASN A 82 5.99 -18.64 -10.92
C ASN A 82 5.21 -18.10 -9.74
N GLY A 83 5.87 -17.88 -8.60
CA GLY A 83 5.16 -17.39 -7.44
C GLY A 83 6.05 -16.76 -6.39
N TYR A 84 5.40 -16.21 -5.39
CA TYR A 84 6.04 -15.61 -4.23
C TYR A 84 5.42 -16.18 -2.97
N LEU A 85 6.24 -16.45 -1.99
CA LEU A 85 5.83 -16.91 -0.66
C LEU A 85 6.49 -16.02 0.38
N ARG A 86 5.68 -15.41 1.24
CA ARG A 86 6.13 -14.74 2.44
C ARG A 86 5.62 -15.47 3.67
N VAL A 87 6.50 -15.72 4.63
CA VAL A 87 6.16 -16.26 5.95
C VAL A 87 6.93 -15.45 6.99
N GLY A 88 6.24 -14.60 7.72
CA GLY A 88 6.86 -13.65 8.64
C GLY A 88 7.87 -12.76 7.91
N ASP A 89 9.13 -12.80 8.32
CA ASP A 89 10.20 -12.00 7.72
C ASP A 89 10.89 -12.64 6.51
N ASN A 90 10.56 -13.88 6.20
CA ASN A 90 11.18 -14.59 5.09
C ASN A 90 10.35 -14.42 3.82
N PHE A 91 10.99 -14.02 2.74
CA PHE A 91 10.39 -13.80 1.45
C PHE A 91 11.13 -14.58 0.36
N TRP A 92 10.40 -15.37 -0.43
CA TRP A 92 10.95 -16.19 -1.50
C TRP A 92 10.21 -15.98 -2.80
N MET A 93 10.99 -15.97 -3.89
CA MET A 93 10.49 -16.12 -5.25
C MET A 93 10.67 -17.58 -5.68
N TYR A 94 9.63 -18.19 -6.21
CA TYR A 94 9.63 -19.51 -6.83
C TYR A 94 9.63 -19.39 -8.34
N ARG A 95 10.54 -20.08 -8.98
CA ARG A 95 10.61 -20.21 -10.45
C ARG A 95 10.19 -21.61 -10.88
N ARG A 96 9.06 -21.70 -11.61
CA ARG A 96 8.48 -22.98 -12.08
C ARG A 96 9.43 -23.75 -12.98
N ASN A 97 10.11 -23.09 -13.92
CA ASN A 97 10.96 -23.73 -14.93
C ASN A 97 12.18 -24.46 -14.32
N THR A 98 12.76 -23.91 -13.26
CA THR A 98 13.90 -24.50 -12.54
C THR A 98 13.49 -25.24 -11.28
N ARG A 99 12.23 -25.07 -10.83
CA ARG A 99 11.70 -25.57 -9.54
C ARG A 99 12.54 -25.15 -8.35
N THR A 100 13.03 -23.91 -8.37
CA THR A 100 13.91 -23.36 -7.34
C THR A 100 13.25 -22.23 -6.57
N PHE A 101 13.56 -22.15 -5.28
CA PHE A 101 13.27 -20.99 -4.44
C PHE A 101 14.52 -20.13 -4.29
N GLN A 102 14.36 -18.85 -4.54
CA GLN A 102 15.35 -17.83 -4.25
C GLN A 102 14.84 -17.00 -3.08
N HIS A 103 15.63 -16.84 -2.02
CA HIS A 103 15.35 -15.89 -0.96
C HIS A 103 15.58 -14.48 -1.52
N ILE A 104 14.63 -13.59 -1.33
CA ILE A 104 14.64 -12.22 -1.86
C ILE A 104 14.34 -11.22 -0.76
N ASN A 105 14.66 -9.95 -1.02
CA ASN A 105 14.38 -8.85 -0.11
C ASN A 105 12.88 -8.44 -0.20
N ARG A 106 12.41 -7.67 0.78
CA ARG A 106 11.03 -7.17 0.82
C ARG A 106 10.72 -6.22 -0.30
N ASP A 107 11.68 -5.39 -0.68
CA ASP A 107 11.62 -4.40 -1.74
C ASP A 107 11.68 -4.99 -3.16
N GLU A 108 11.78 -6.33 -3.26
CA GLU A 108 11.80 -6.99 -4.57
C GLU A 108 10.50 -6.75 -5.35
N SER A 109 10.65 -6.41 -6.62
CA SER A 109 9.52 -6.14 -7.51
C SER A 109 8.72 -7.40 -7.81
N ILE A 110 7.40 -7.31 -7.76
CA ILE A 110 6.50 -8.40 -8.14
C ILE A 110 6.38 -8.44 -9.65
N GLY A 111 6.87 -9.52 -10.26
CA GLY A 111 6.85 -9.72 -11.71
C GLY A 111 7.66 -8.68 -12.49
N GLY A 112 8.61 -7.98 -11.87
CA GLY A 112 9.40 -6.91 -12.48
C GLY A 112 8.58 -5.65 -12.78
N THR A 113 7.54 -5.39 -11.96
CA THR A 113 6.72 -4.17 -12.00
C THR A 113 7.15 -3.18 -10.91
N ASP A 114 6.50 -2.01 -10.85
CA ASP A 114 6.74 -1.02 -9.79
C ASP A 114 6.02 -1.39 -8.47
N ALA A 115 5.19 -2.43 -8.48
CA ALA A 115 4.62 -3.02 -7.27
C ALA A 115 5.64 -3.95 -6.60
N ARG A 116 5.81 -3.80 -5.28
CA ARG A 116 6.82 -4.49 -4.48
C ARG A 116 6.20 -5.47 -3.49
N GLY A 117 7.00 -6.32 -2.89
CA GLY A 117 6.55 -7.27 -1.87
C GLY A 117 5.87 -6.60 -0.69
N ASP A 118 6.36 -5.44 -0.28
CA ASP A 118 5.80 -4.65 0.83
C ASP A 118 4.39 -4.11 0.56
N ASP A 119 4.01 -3.90 -0.70
CA ASP A 119 2.65 -3.46 -1.08
C ASP A 119 1.59 -4.54 -0.85
N PHE A 120 2.01 -5.79 -0.68
CA PHE A 120 1.14 -6.97 -0.44
C PHE A 120 1.16 -7.45 1.01
N GLU A 121 2.03 -6.93 1.86
CA GLU A 121 2.09 -7.33 3.26
C GLU A 121 1.24 -6.44 4.17
N THR A 122 0.95 -6.98 5.35
CA THR A 122 0.34 -6.20 6.44
C THR A 122 1.37 -6.01 7.53
N ARG A 123 1.87 -4.79 7.68
CA ARG A 123 2.78 -4.42 8.76
C ARG A 123 2.11 -3.42 9.70
N ASN A 124 2.52 -3.44 10.96
CA ASN A 124 2.09 -2.44 11.92
C ASN A 124 2.83 -1.12 11.67
N LEU A 125 2.15 -0.16 11.03
CA LEU A 125 2.75 1.15 10.69
C LEU A 125 3.32 1.86 11.91
N THR A 126 2.68 1.71 13.07
CA THR A 126 3.10 2.30 14.34
C THR A 126 4.38 1.67 14.91
N GLU A 127 4.72 0.46 14.51
CA GLU A 127 6.02 -0.17 14.83
C GLU A 127 7.13 0.33 13.92
N LEU A 128 6.81 0.64 12.67
CA LEU A 128 7.76 1.02 11.64
C LEU A 128 8.03 2.52 11.61
N TYR A 129 6.99 3.33 11.84
CA TYR A 129 7.04 4.78 11.63
C TYR A 129 6.51 5.54 12.84
N GLU A 130 6.97 6.77 12.96
CA GLU A 130 6.43 7.77 13.87
C GLU A 130 6.23 9.11 13.15
N GLY A 131 5.42 9.99 13.73
CA GLY A 131 5.22 11.34 13.19
C GLY A 131 6.51 12.14 13.18
N ALA A 132 6.87 12.66 12.00
CA ALA A 132 8.02 13.55 11.88
C ALA A 132 7.80 14.83 12.69
N LYS A 133 8.88 15.36 13.27
CA LYS A 133 8.85 16.58 14.08
C LYS A 133 9.41 17.77 13.29
N GLY A 134 8.70 18.88 13.36
CA GLY A 134 9.16 20.16 12.85
C GLY A 134 10.21 20.82 13.77
N PRO A 135 10.77 21.97 13.34
CA PRO A 135 11.74 22.71 14.13
C PRO A 135 11.22 23.19 15.50
N ASP A 136 9.91 23.35 15.65
CA ASP A 136 9.22 23.72 16.88
C ASP A 136 8.92 22.51 17.80
N GLY A 137 9.28 21.29 17.37
CA GLY A 137 9.00 20.05 18.07
C GLY A 137 7.59 19.50 17.87
N GLY A 138 6.71 20.21 17.16
CA GLY A 138 5.37 19.75 16.79
C GLY A 138 5.40 18.69 15.69
N GLU A 139 4.34 17.90 15.56
CA GLU A 139 4.19 16.97 14.44
C GLU A 139 3.96 17.73 13.12
N ILE A 140 4.59 17.25 12.04
CA ILE A 140 4.41 17.82 10.70
C ILE A 140 3.10 17.27 10.12
N ILE A 141 2.01 17.97 10.39
CA ILE A 141 0.66 17.64 9.91
C ILE A 141 -0.10 18.90 9.53
N SER A 142 -0.86 18.83 8.44
CA SER A 142 -1.68 19.95 7.96
C SER A 142 -2.95 19.46 7.29
N GLN A 143 -3.91 20.36 7.10
CA GLN A 143 -5.06 20.11 6.22
C GLN A 143 -4.68 20.46 4.80
N GLU A 144 -5.02 19.57 3.85
CA GLU A 144 -4.83 19.82 2.43
C GLU A 144 -5.99 19.22 1.64
N MET A 145 -6.35 19.85 0.54
CA MET A 145 -7.34 19.31 -0.40
C MET A 145 -6.62 18.43 -1.44
N LEU A 146 -6.93 17.14 -1.50
CA LEU A 146 -6.52 16.27 -2.60
C LEU A 146 -7.64 16.23 -3.65
N GLY A 147 -7.51 17.09 -4.67
CA GLY A 147 -8.63 17.38 -5.58
C GLY A 147 -9.79 18.04 -4.82
N LYS A 148 -10.91 17.33 -4.66
CA LYS A 148 -12.10 17.81 -3.92
C LYS A 148 -12.24 17.15 -2.53
N ILE A 149 -11.29 16.32 -2.12
CA ILE A 149 -11.39 15.54 -0.89
C ILE A 149 -10.56 16.23 0.19
N PRO A 150 -11.15 16.60 1.35
CA PRO A 150 -10.40 17.13 2.48
C PRO A 150 -9.56 16.03 3.12
N THR A 151 -8.26 16.27 3.29
CA THR A 151 -7.30 15.31 3.82
C THR A 151 -6.49 15.87 4.98
N TRP A 152 -5.96 14.96 5.80
CA TRP A 152 -4.79 15.20 6.61
C TRP A 152 -3.56 14.80 5.80
N LYS A 153 -2.68 15.77 5.56
CA LYS A 153 -1.35 15.53 5.00
C LYS A 153 -0.35 15.55 6.14
N PHE A 154 0.43 14.50 6.27
CA PHE A 154 1.40 14.40 7.35
C PHE A 154 2.64 13.63 6.92
N GLU A 155 3.74 13.92 7.63
CA GLU A 155 5.04 13.31 7.40
C GLU A 155 5.35 12.29 8.50
N VAL A 156 5.94 11.15 8.10
CA VAL A 156 6.42 10.12 9.02
C VAL A 156 7.88 9.79 8.74
N THR A 157 8.61 9.43 9.79
CA THR A 157 9.98 8.93 9.73
C THR A 157 10.06 7.52 10.28
N ALA A 158 10.95 6.71 9.72
CA ALA A 158 11.16 5.35 10.16
C ALA A 158 11.76 5.30 11.57
N LYS A 159 11.25 4.39 12.39
CA LYS A 159 11.78 4.04 13.71
C LYS A 159 12.79 2.89 13.65
N VAL A 160 12.79 2.16 12.54
CA VAL A 160 13.59 0.95 12.30
C VAL A 160 14.34 1.09 10.98
N ASN A 161 15.44 0.35 10.84
CA ASN A 161 16.24 0.36 9.62
C ASN A 161 15.73 -0.61 8.54
N ASP A 162 14.76 -1.46 8.89
CA ASP A 162 14.20 -2.50 8.02
C ASP A 162 12.93 -1.97 7.30
N VAL A 163 13.09 -0.88 6.58
CA VAL A 163 12.08 -0.27 5.72
C VAL A 163 12.73 0.24 4.43
N ASP A 164 12.02 0.16 3.31
CA ASP A 164 12.53 0.62 2.02
C ASP A 164 12.68 2.14 1.96
N TYR A 165 11.76 2.83 2.62
CA TYR A 165 11.70 4.29 2.60
C TYR A 165 11.69 4.86 4.01
N PRO A 166 12.79 5.50 4.43
CA PRO A 166 12.90 6.04 5.80
C PRO A 166 12.00 7.24 6.06
N LYS A 167 11.46 7.85 5.02
CA LYS A 167 10.55 8.99 5.10
C LYS A 167 9.38 8.78 4.14
N LYS A 168 8.15 9.05 4.62
CA LYS A 168 6.94 9.04 3.81
C LYS A 168 6.06 10.26 4.12
N ILE A 169 5.28 10.69 3.13
CA ILE A 169 4.22 11.67 3.30
C ILE A 169 2.90 11.02 2.92
N TYR A 170 1.91 11.10 3.81
CA TYR A 170 0.59 10.53 3.62
C TYR A 170 -0.48 11.59 3.45
N TRP A 171 -1.47 11.30 2.63
CA TRP A 171 -2.75 12.02 2.53
C TRP A 171 -3.87 11.06 2.89
N THR A 172 -4.49 11.26 4.05
CA THR A 172 -5.61 10.45 4.50
C THR A 172 -6.89 11.26 4.48
N GLN A 173 -7.99 10.66 4.03
CA GLN A 173 -9.29 11.31 4.02
C GLN A 173 -9.75 11.60 5.45
N LYS A 174 -10.23 12.82 5.73
CA LYS A 174 -10.58 13.26 7.10
C LYS A 174 -11.73 12.47 7.72
N ASP A 175 -12.71 12.04 6.92
CA ASP A 175 -13.94 11.45 7.42
C ASP A 175 -13.79 9.98 7.87
N ASN A 176 -12.84 9.25 7.30
CA ASN A 176 -12.73 7.78 7.48
C ASN A 176 -11.30 7.28 7.58
N ASP A 177 -10.32 8.17 7.61
CA ASP A 177 -8.89 7.88 7.69
C ASP A 177 -8.37 6.95 6.56
N LEU A 178 -9.04 6.90 5.39
CA LEU A 178 -8.55 6.14 4.24
C LEU A 178 -7.34 6.83 3.61
N LEU A 179 -6.29 6.06 3.35
CA LEU A 179 -5.11 6.54 2.62
C LEU A 179 -5.48 6.78 1.16
N LEU A 180 -5.26 7.98 0.65
CA LEU A 180 -5.55 8.34 -0.74
C LEU A 180 -4.29 8.51 -1.58
N LYS A 181 -3.21 8.98 -0.95
CA LYS A 181 -1.92 9.19 -1.60
C LYS A 181 -0.79 8.97 -0.60
N GLU A 182 0.30 8.42 -1.09
CA GLU A 182 1.56 8.28 -0.38
C GLU A 182 2.70 8.74 -1.29
N GLU A 183 3.66 9.45 -0.72
CA GLU A 183 4.96 9.74 -1.32
C GLU A 183 6.05 9.11 -0.46
N ALA A 184 6.95 8.37 -1.09
CA ALA A 184 8.04 7.67 -0.43
C ALA A 184 9.40 8.24 -0.86
N TYR A 185 10.25 8.52 0.12
CA TYR A 185 11.52 9.22 -0.07
C TYR A 185 12.69 8.37 0.39
N SER A 186 13.80 8.45 -0.36
CA SER A 186 15.08 7.86 0.04
C SER A 186 15.69 8.58 1.25
N SER A 187 16.76 8.02 1.82
CA SER A 187 17.55 8.65 2.88
C SER A 187 18.19 9.97 2.46
N SER A 188 18.45 10.16 1.17
CA SER A 188 18.94 11.45 0.62
C SER A 188 17.84 12.49 0.42
N GLY A 189 16.57 12.16 0.70
CA GLY A 189 15.43 13.05 0.48
C GLY A 189 14.91 13.08 -0.95
N THR A 190 15.34 12.16 -1.82
CA THR A 190 14.83 12.04 -3.19
C THR A 190 13.48 11.33 -3.18
N LEU A 191 12.47 11.90 -3.86
CA LEU A 191 11.18 11.24 -4.09
C LEU A 191 11.41 10.03 -5.01
N MET A 192 11.10 8.83 -4.51
CA MET A 192 11.32 7.57 -5.20
C MET A 192 10.05 7.00 -5.80
N GLN A 193 8.94 7.06 -5.06
CA GLN A 193 7.67 6.51 -5.48
C GLN A 193 6.51 7.39 -5.03
N THR A 194 5.49 7.50 -5.88
CA THR A 194 4.16 8.04 -5.51
C THR A 194 3.13 6.93 -5.69
N ALA A 195 2.37 6.64 -4.64
CA ALA A 195 1.24 5.72 -4.68
C ALA A 195 -0.09 6.46 -4.54
N TYR A 196 -1.07 6.09 -5.37
CA TYR A 196 -2.45 6.56 -5.28
C TYR A 196 -3.39 5.38 -5.02
N TYR A 197 -4.27 5.53 -4.04
CA TYR A 197 -5.30 4.56 -3.68
C TYR A 197 -6.63 5.01 -4.27
N LEU A 198 -6.89 4.58 -5.50
CA LEU A 198 -7.93 5.16 -6.37
C LEU A 198 -9.33 4.64 -6.07
N LYS A 199 -9.45 3.42 -5.52
CA LYS A 199 -10.74 2.80 -5.23
C LYS A 199 -10.64 1.85 -4.06
N TYR A 200 -11.64 1.92 -3.19
CA TYR A 200 -11.82 1.00 -2.07
C TYR A 200 -13.12 0.22 -2.19
N THR A 201 -13.17 -0.96 -1.60
CA THR A 201 -14.37 -1.72 -1.30
C THR A 201 -14.39 -2.11 0.17
N GLN A 202 -15.54 -2.53 0.66
CA GLN A 202 -15.64 -3.09 2.01
C GLN A 202 -15.80 -4.61 1.95
N VAL A 203 -14.99 -5.31 2.75
CA VAL A 203 -15.03 -6.76 2.92
C VAL A 203 -15.14 -7.05 4.41
N LYS A 204 -16.28 -7.59 4.85
CA LYS A 204 -16.58 -7.83 6.29
C LYS A 204 -16.29 -6.62 7.18
N GLY A 205 -16.68 -5.43 6.73
CA GLY A 205 -16.52 -4.18 7.48
C GLY A 205 -15.09 -3.61 7.49
N ARG A 206 -14.17 -4.17 6.71
CA ARG A 206 -12.81 -3.66 6.53
C ARG A 206 -12.64 -3.07 5.13
N TYR A 207 -11.87 -2.00 5.02
CA TYR A 207 -11.60 -1.39 3.74
C TYR A 207 -10.44 -2.12 3.04
N VAL A 208 -10.66 -2.46 1.78
CA VAL A 208 -9.65 -3.06 0.90
C VAL A 208 -9.43 -2.14 -0.28
N PRO A 209 -8.20 -1.65 -0.51
CA PRO A 209 -7.89 -0.91 -1.72
C PRO A 209 -7.95 -1.87 -2.91
N VAL A 210 -8.90 -1.66 -3.82
CA VAL A 210 -9.13 -2.53 -4.98
C VAL A 210 -8.55 -1.97 -6.27
N ARG A 211 -8.15 -0.70 -6.28
CA ARG A 211 -7.39 -0.11 -7.38
C ARG A 211 -6.36 0.86 -6.83
N GLN A 212 -5.11 0.59 -7.15
CA GLN A 212 -3.95 1.37 -6.75
C GLN A 212 -3.11 1.71 -7.97
N MET A 213 -2.36 2.81 -7.92
CA MET A 213 -1.43 3.21 -8.96
C MET A 213 -0.11 3.60 -8.31
N PHE A 214 0.96 2.92 -8.69
CA PHE A 214 2.34 3.21 -8.28
C PHE A 214 3.07 3.88 -9.43
N ILE A 215 3.72 5.00 -9.15
CA ILE A 215 4.53 5.77 -10.10
C ILE A 215 5.96 5.72 -9.60
N ASP A 216 6.85 5.24 -10.46
CA ASP A 216 8.29 5.37 -10.22
C ASP A 216 8.70 6.82 -10.53
N GLU A 217 9.10 7.54 -9.50
CA GLU A 217 9.50 8.94 -9.63
C GLU A 217 10.99 9.09 -10.01
N PHE A 218 11.75 8.01 -9.84
CA PHE A 218 13.14 7.95 -10.25
C PHE A 218 13.27 7.67 -11.75
N GLU A 219 12.54 6.67 -12.25
CA GLU A 219 12.43 6.37 -13.68
C GLU A 219 11.14 6.95 -14.27
N LYS A 220 11.20 8.21 -14.69
CA LYS A 220 10.04 8.95 -15.18
C LYS A 220 9.30 8.26 -16.33
N GLY A 221 8.00 8.17 -16.20
CA GLY A 221 7.10 7.57 -17.18
C GLY A 221 6.76 6.11 -16.89
N ASN A 222 7.35 5.50 -15.86
CA ASN A 222 6.99 4.18 -15.38
C ASN A 222 5.84 4.30 -14.39
N LYS A 223 4.84 3.45 -14.55
CA LYS A 223 3.73 3.31 -13.61
C LYS A 223 3.13 1.92 -13.67
N THR A 224 2.65 1.46 -12.52
CA THR A 224 1.93 0.19 -12.39
C THR A 224 0.55 0.45 -11.77
N ILE A 225 -0.49 -0.09 -12.40
CA ILE A 225 -1.84 -0.15 -11.83
C ILE A 225 -2.03 -1.56 -11.27
N VAL A 226 -2.51 -1.64 -10.04
CA VAL A 226 -2.87 -2.88 -9.33
C VAL A 226 -4.38 -2.89 -9.16
N ASP A 227 -5.04 -3.88 -9.74
CA ASP A 227 -6.47 -4.12 -9.60
C ASP A 227 -6.72 -5.43 -8.84
N LEU A 228 -7.46 -5.36 -7.73
CA LEU A 228 -7.92 -6.53 -6.97
C LEU A 228 -9.38 -6.81 -7.30
N SER A 229 -9.69 -8.10 -7.50
CA SER A 229 -11.03 -8.60 -7.77
C SER A 229 -11.28 -9.95 -7.11
N ASN A 230 -12.53 -10.41 -7.11
CA ASN A 230 -12.92 -11.73 -6.57
C ASN A 230 -12.39 -11.98 -5.15
N ILE A 231 -12.53 -10.96 -4.29
CA ILE A 231 -12.03 -10.98 -2.92
C ILE A 231 -12.97 -11.84 -2.07
N VAL A 232 -12.47 -12.99 -1.61
CA VAL A 232 -13.21 -13.94 -0.78
C VAL A 232 -12.53 -14.05 0.59
N PRO A 233 -13.17 -13.54 1.66
CA PRO A 233 -12.68 -13.70 3.02
C PRO A 233 -13.16 -15.05 3.58
N GLU A 234 -12.25 -16.00 3.71
CA GLU A 234 -12.50 -17.36 4.19
C GLU A 234 -11.28 -17.91 4.93
N LYS A 235 -11.47 -18.94 5.75
CA LYS A 235 -10.35 -19.66 6.32
C LYS A 235 -9.70 -20.51 5.23
N LEU A 236 -8.42 -20.26 4.97
CA LEU A 236 -7.64 -21.01 4.00
C LEU A 236 -6.88 -22.17 4.66
N ASP A 237 -6.61 -23.21 3.88
CA ASP A 237 -5.78 -24.33 4.32
C ASP A 237 -4.33 -23.85 4.57
N ASP A 238 -3.73 -24.31 5.66
CA ASP A 238 -2.35 -23.98 6.02
C ASP A 238 -1.34 -24.47 4.95
N ALA A 239 -1.67 -25.53 4.23
CA ALA A 239 -0.86 -26.05 3.15
C ALA A 239 -0.63 -25.03 2.02
N ILE A 240 -1.57 -24.07 1.80
CA ILE A 240 -1.42 -23.01 0.80
C ILE A 240 -0.20 -22.12 1.08
N PHE A 241 0.11 -21.90 2.36
CA PHE A 241 1.17 -21.00 2.80
C PHE A 241 2.53 -21.72 2.97
N THR A 242 2.82 -22.64 2.05
CA THR A 242 4.05 -23.46 2.08
C THR A 242 4.76 -23.47 0.72
N LYS A 243 6.08 -23.73 0.74
CA LYS A 243 6.85 -23.96 -0.48
C LYS A 243 6.29 -25.14 -1.29
N ALA A 244 5.85 -26.20 -0.62
CA ALA A 244 5.27 -27.38 -1.24
C ALA A 244 4.03 -27.07 -2.08
N TYR A 245 3.22 -26.08 -1.67
CA TYR A 245 2.07 -25.63 -2.45
C TYR A 245 2.50 -25.09 -3.82
N LEU A 246 3.49 -24.17 -3.86
CA LEU A 246 4.00 -23.61 -5.11
C LEU A 246 4.63 -24.70 -6.02
N GLU A 247 5.38 -25.64 -5.44
CA GLU A 247 5.96 -26.77 -6.18
C GLU A 247 4.90 -27.67 -6.79
N ASN A 248 3.80 -27.95 -6.06
CA ASN A 248 2.73 -28.83 -6.53
C ASN A 248 1.89 -28.20 -7.65
N LEU A 249 1.76 -26.88 -7.70
CA LEU A 249 1.10 -26.18 -8.80
C LEU A 249 1.88 -26.27 -10.12
N SER A 250 3.13 -26.72 -10.07
CA SER A 250 4.04 -26.84 -11.21
C SER A 250 4.05 -28.26 -11.81
N LYS A 251 3.30 -29.18 -11.23
CA LYS A 251 3.11 -30.54 -11.73
C LYS A 251 1.95 -30.59 -12.71
#